data_00096e33af281d50cd0dff4a288fcca3
#
_entry.id   00096e33af281d50cd0dff4a288fcca3
#
_cell.length_a   1.000
_cell.length_b   1.000
_cell.length_c   1.000
_cell.angle_alpha   90.00
_cell.angle_beta   90.00
_cell.angle_gamma   90.00
#
_symmetry.space_group_name_H-M   'P 1'
#
loop_
_entity.id
_entity.type
_entity.pdbx_description
1 polymer ?
#
loop_
_entity_poly.entity_id
_entity_poly.type
_entity_poly.pdbx_seq_one_letter_code
_entity_poly.pdbx_strand_id
1 'polypeptide(L)'
;MKIPKSFKVFASTINVGFDNVRLSNEGVLGDCSFTDNQINICSEYKGEKVSECSTVDTLYHEKVHIILDAMGEHKLSSNEKFVEVFSRLLRQSDESSKF
;
A
#
# COMPACT_ATOMS: atom_id res chain seq x y z
N MET A 1 -4.80 0.17 13.66
CA MET A 1 -3.45 -0.24 13.22
C MET A 1 -2.65 0.99 12.84
N LYS A 2 -1.43 1.08 13.30
CA LYS A 2 -0.56 2.18 12.90
C LYS A 2 0.07 1.91 11.55
N ILE A 3 0.28 2.97 10.78
CA ILE A 3 1.02 2.89 9.52
C ILE A 3 2.51 2.84 9.86
N PRO A 4 3.24 1.79 9.45
CA PRO A 4 4.67 1.71 9.71
C PRO A 4 5.43 2.74 8.90
N LYS A 5 6.61 3.12 9.35
CA LYS A 5 7.50 4.01 8.59
C LYS A 5 8.25 3.26 7.50
N SER A 6 8.47 1.98 7.69
CA SER A 6 9.16 1.14 6.72
C SER A 6 8.93 -0.34 7.03
N PHE A 7 9.25 -1.17 6.05
CA PHE A 7 9.29 -2.61 6.22
C PHE A 7 10.30 -3.19 5.23
N LYS A 8 10.68 -4.44 5.43
CA LYS A 8 11.65 -5.07 4.54
C LYS A 8 11.02 -6.05 3.58
N VAL A 9 11.52 -6.03 2.35
CA VAL A 9 11.22 -7.03 1.33
C VAL A 9 12.57 -7.50 0.80
N PHE A 10 12.91 -8.77 1.07
CA PHE A 10 14.26 -9.27 0.89
C PHE A 10 15.26 -8.39 1.67
N ALA A 11 16.32 -7.92 1.03
CA ALA A 11 17.30 -7.03 1.67
C ALA A 11 16.94 -5.55 1.56
N SER A 12 15.88 -5.22 0.81
CA SER A 12 15.48 -3.82 0.57
C SER A 12 14.60 -3.30 1.69
N THR A 13 14.83 -2.05 2.08
CA THR A 13 13.96 -1.33 3.01
C THR A 13 12.98 -0.49 2.19
N ILE A 14 11.70 -0.77 2.34
CA ILE A 14 10.63 -0.03 1.67
C ILE A 14 10.15 1.05 2.63
N ASN A 15 10.24 2.30 2.22
CA ASN A 15 9.80 3.43 3.02
C ASN A 15 8.33 3.72 2.76
N VAL A 16 7.60 4.09 3.81
CA VAL A 16 6.19 4.46 3.72
C VAL A 16 6.05 5.92 4.13
N GLY A 17 5.50 6.73 3.25
CA GLY A 17 5.32 8.16 3.49
C GLY A 17 3.95 8.64 3.05
N PHE A 18 3.70 9.92 3.32
CA PHE A 18 2.47 10.59 2.92
C PHE A 18 2.78 11.68 1.90
N ASP A 19 1.99 11.75 0.84
CA ASP A 19 2.15 12.76 -0.21
C ASP A 19 0.76 13.22 -0.67
N ASN A 20 0.08 13.91 0.23
CA ASN A 20 -1.32 14.28 0.05
C ASN A 20 -1.57 15.14 -1.19
N VAL A 21 -0.70 16.12 -1.44
CA VAL A 21 -0.89 17.06 -2.54
C VAL A 21 -0.76 16.37 -3.89
N ARG A 22 0.35 15.65 -4.09
CA ARG A 22 0.59 14.98 -5.38
C ARG A 22 -0.45 13.91 -5.66
N LEU A 23 -0.73 13.05 -4.68
CA LEU A 23 -1.70 11.96 -4.85
C LEU A 23 -3.11 12.48 -5.10
N SER A 24 -3.52 13.55 -4.39
CA SER A 24 -4.81 14.19 -4.64
C SER A 24 -4.90 14.74 -6.06
N ASN A 25 -3.82 15.37 -6.54
CA ASN A 25 -3.77 15.90 -7.90
C ASN A 25 -3.85 14.81 -8.95
N GLU A 26 -3.28 13.65 -8.67
CA GLU A 26 -3.33 12.48 -9.57
C GLU A 26 -4.62 11.67 -9.44
N GLY A 27 -5.44 11.98 -8.46
CA GLY A 27 -6.73 11.30 -8.26
C GLY A 27 -6.62 9.90 -7.67
N VAL A 28 -5.57 9.63 -6.89
CA VAL A 28 -5.34 8.31 -6.28
C VAL A 28 -5.08 8.44 -4.77
N LEU A 29 -5.39 7.39 -4.02
CA LEU A 29 -5.18 7.36 -2.57
C LEU A 29 -3.80 6.88 -2.18
N GLY A 30 -3.09 6.25 -3.08
CA GLY A 30 -1.73 5.76 -2.85
C GLY A 30 -1.07 5.34 -4.13
N ASP A 31 0.24 5.20 -4.07
CA ASP A 31 1.04 4.61 -5.13
C ASP A 31 2.29 3.98 -4.54
N CYS A 32 3.02 3.27 -5.37
CA CYS A 32 4.28 2.66 -4.94
C CYS A 32 5.25 2.57 -6.11
N SER A 33 6.53 2.47 -5.76
CA SER A 33 7.61 2.19 -6.70
C SER A 33 8.58 1.23 -6.04
N PHE A 34 8.67 0.00 -6.55
CA PHE A 34 9.65 -0.97 -6.06
C PHE A 34 11.07 -0.50 -6.35
N THR A 35 11.29 0.11 -7.52
CA THR A 35 12.60 0.65 -7.92
C THR A 35 13.10 1.72 -6.95
N ASP A 36 12.19 2.57 -6.45
CA ASP A 36 12.52 3.64 -5.52
C ASP A 36 12.36 3.21 -4.05
N ASN A 37 11.93 1.98 -3.79
CA ASN A 37 11.68 1.45 -2.45
C ASN A 37 10.72 2.34 -1.66
N GLN A 38 9.62 2.76 -2.28
CA GLN A 38 8.73 3.76 -1.70
C GLN A 38 7.26 3.40 -1.89
N ILE A 39 6.48 3.58 -0.82
CA ILE A 39 5.02 3.62 -0.85
C ILE A 39 4.61 5.01 -0.37
N ASN A 40 3.66 5.64 -1.08
CA ASN A 40 3.05 6.91 -0.66
C ASN A 40 1.56 6.71 -0.47
N ILE A 41 1.02 7.31 0.58
CA ILE A 41 -0.38 7.16 0.99
C ILE A 41 -0.95 8.55 1.26
N CYS A 42 -2.26 8.71 1.06
CA CYS A 42 -2.99 9.90 1.48
C CYS A 42 -3.54 9.74 2.89
N SER A 43 -3.26 10.69 3.75
CA SER A 43 -4.01 10.89 5.00
C SER A 43 -5.10 11.94 4.81
N GLU A 44 -5.00 12.74 3.75
CA GLU A 44 -5.95 13.76 3.36
C GLU A 44 -6.04 13.78 1.84
N TYR A 45 -7.26 13.64 1.30
CA TYR A 45 -7.50 13.53 -0.13
C TYR A 45 -8.44 14.66 -0.56
N LYS A 46 -7.94 15.54 -1.43
CA LYS A 46 -8.69 16.70 -1.94
C LYS A 46 -9.32 17.52 -0.81
N GLY A 47 -8.57 17.71 0.27
CA GLY A 47 -9.00 18.48 1.43
C GLY A 47 -9.81 17.71 2.46
N GLU A 48 -10.16 16.47 2.21
CA GLU A 48 -10.93 15.64 3.12
C GLU A 48 -10.06 14.62 3.82
N LYS A 49 -10.24 14.45 5.12
CA LYS A 49 -9.51 13.47 5.90
C LYS A 49 -9.86 12.05 5.45
N VAL A 50 -8.84 11.26 5.15
CA VAL A 50 -9.01 9.84 4.82
C VAL A 50 -9.16 9.05 6.12
N SER A 51 -10.14 8.14 6.18
CA SER A 51 -10.33 7.31 7.36
C SER A 51 -9.13 6.40 7.61
N GLU A 52 -8.92 6.01 8.86
CA GLU A 52 -7.85 5.05 9.21
C GLU A 52 -8.04 3.74 8.44
N CYS A 53 -9.26 3.27 8.32
CA CYS A 53 -9.58 2.06 7.57
C CYS A 53 -9.12 2.16 6.12
N SER A 54 -9.42 3.26 5.43
CA SER A 54 -9.00 3.46 4.05
C SER A 54 -7.49 3.59 3.93
N THR A 55 -6.84 4.25 4.89
CA THR A 55 -5.38 4.41 4.91
C THR A 55 -4.69 3.04 5.02
N VAL A 56 -5.19 2.19 5.90
CA VAL A 56 -4.65 0.84 6.09
C VAL A 56 -4.91 -0.05 4.86
N ASP A 57 -6.11 0.04 4.26
CA ASP A 57 -6.40 -0.69 3.02
C ASP A 57 -5.44 -0.28 1.91
N THR A 58 -5.16 1.01 1.79
CA THR A 58 -4.23 1.53 0.80
C THR A 58 -2.82 0.99 1.04
N LEU A 59 -2.38 0.97 2.30
CA LEU A 59 -1.08 0.41 2.65
C LEU A 59 -0.97 -1.05 2.19
N TYR A 60 -1.96 -1.88 2.51
CA TYR A 60 -1.95 -3.30 2.11
C TYR A 60 -1.96 -3.45 0.59
N HIS A 61 -2.76 -2.63 -0.10
CA HIS A 61 -2.83 -2.65 -1.56
C HIS A 61 -1.45 -2.38 -2.20
N GLU A 62 -0.80 -1.30 -1.77
CA GLU A 62 0.53 -0.94 -2.31
C GLU A 62 1.60 -1.94 -1.87
N LYS A 63 1.49 -2.48 -0.67
CA LYS A 63 2.41 -3.50 -0.17
C LYS A 63 2.37 -4.77 -1.02
N VAL A 64 1.18 -5.19 -1.45
CA VAL A 64 1.02 -6.36 -2.33
C VAL A 64 1.69 -6.08 -3.69
N HIS A 65 1.51 -4.88 -4.27
CA HIS A 65 2.22 -4.52 -5.49
C HIS A 65 3.74 -4.65 -5.32
N ILE A 66 4.28 -4.11 -4.23
CA ILE A 66 5.73 -4.17 -3.94
C ILE A 66 6.21 -5.63 -3.84
N ILE A 67 5.47 -6.47 -3.12
CA ILE A 67 5.84 -7.89 -2.94
C ILE A 67 5.82 -8.63 -4.27
N LEU A 68 4.78 -8.44 -5.08
CA LEU A 68 4.67 -9.08 -6.38
C LEU A 68 5.79 -8.64 -7.31
N ASP A 69 6.10 -7.34 -7.31
CA ASP A 69 7.20 -6.81 -8.11
C ASP A 69 8.54 -7.37 -7.66
N ALA A 70 8.76 -7.50 -6.35
CA ALA A 70 9.96 -8.11 -5.79
C ALA A 70 10.12 -9.58 -6.20
N MET A 71 8.99 -10.29 -6.36
CA MET A 71 8.97 -11.68 -6.82
C MET A 71 9.17 -11.80 -8.34
N GLY A 72 9.13 -10.69 -9.07
CA GLY A 72 9.14 -10.72 -10.53
C GLY A 72 7.78 -11.04 -11.14
N GLU A 73 6.71 -11.04 -10.33
CA GLU A 73 5.34 -11.34 -10.77
C GLU A 73 4.63 -10.08 -11.27
N HIS A 74 5.22 -9.44 -12.28
CA HIS A 74 4.73 -8.14 -12.78
C HIS A 74 3.33 -8.23 -13.39
N LYS A 75 3.02 -9.37 -14.02
CA LYS A 75 1.69 -9.59 -14.60
C LYS A 75 0.61 -9.63 -13.52
N LEU A 76 0.87 -10.31 -12.40
CA LEU A 76 -0.05 -10.31 -11.26
C LEU A 76 -0.13 -8.94 -10.61
N SER A 77 0.99 -8.24 -10.48
CA SER A 77 1.02 -6.88 -9.93
C SER A 77 0.18 -5.92 -10.77
N SER A 78 0.09 -6.14 -12.08
CA SER A 78 -0.75 -5.33 -12.98
C SER A 78 -2.22 -5.72 -12.97
N ASN A 79 -2.57 -6.83 -12.32
CA ASN A 79 -3.95 -7.28 -12.22
C ASN A 79 -4.60 -6.63 -10.99
N GLU A 80 -5.26 -5.50 -11.19
CA GLU A 80 -5.84 -4.71 -10.11
C GLU A 80 -6.91 -5.47 -9.32
N LYS A 81 -7.69 -6.33 -9.96
CA LYS A 81 -8.68 -7.15 -9.27
C LYS A 81 -7.99 -8.13 -8.31
N PHE A 82 -6.93 -8.78 -8.77
CA PHE A 82 -6.17 -9.70 -7.93
C PHE A 82 -5.58 -8.97 -6.72
N VAL A 83 -4.91 -7.85 -6.96
CA VAL A 83 -4.27 -7.06 -5.89
C VAL A 83 -5.32 -6.57 -4.89
N GLU A 84 -6.45 -6.05 -5.37
CA GLU A 84 -7.51 -5.52 -4.52
C GLU A 84 -8.09 -6.60 -3.60
N VAL A 85 -8.42 -7.76 -4.14
CA VAL A 85 -9.02 -8.83 -3.35
C VAL A 85 -8.00 -9.47 -2.42
N PHE A 86 -6.81 -9.76 -2.93
CA PHE A 86 -5.76 -10.39 -2.13
C PHE A 86 -5.33 -9.50 -0.96
N SER A 87 -5.14 -8.22 -1.20
CA SER A 87 -4.73 -7.29 -0.14
C SER A 87 -5.76 -7.18 0.98
N ARG A 88 -7.04 -7.17 0.64
CA ARG A 88 -8.13 -7.13 1.63
C ARG A 88 -8.20 -8.40 2.46
N LEU A 89 -8.04 -9.56 1.81
CA LEU A 89 -8.04 -10.84 2.51
C LEU A 89 -6.82 -10.96 3.43
N LEU A 90 -5.65 -10.49 2.96
CA LEU A 90 -4.44 -10.48 3.77
C LEU A 90 -4.61 -9.61 5.01
N ARG A 91 -5.16 -8.40 4.86
CA ARG A 91 -5.46 -7.51 5.98
C ARG A 91 -6.41 -8.18 6.98
N GLN A 92 -7.50 -8.77 6.48
CA GLN A 92 -8.47 -9.44 7.33
C GLN A 92 -7.83 -10.58 8.11
N SER A 93 -7.00 -11.39 7.44
CA SER A 93 -6.28 -12.48 8.08
C SER A 93 -5.37 -11.97 9.21
N ASP A 94 -4.61 -10.92 8.93
CA ASP A 94 -3.70 -10.33 9.92
C ASP A 94 -4.45 -9.76 11.13
N GLU A 95 -5.50 -8.99 10.88
CA GLU A 95 -6.25 -8.30 11.94
C GLU A 95 -7.11 -9.23 12.77
N SER A 96 -7.55 -10.35 12.22
CA SER A 96 -8.37 -11.34 12.93
C SER A 96 -7.54 -12.42 13.63
N SER A 97 -6.21 -12.43 13.44
CA SER A 97 -5.35 -13.42 14.08
C SER A 97 -5.41 -13.33 15.59
N LYS A 98 -5.49 -14.49 16.24
CA LYS A 98 -5.51 -14.60 17.70
C LYS A 98 -4.29 -15.40 18.15
N PHE A 99 -3.70 -14.97 19.25
CA PHE A 99 -2.49 -15.61 19.81
C PHE A 99 -2.74 -16.23 21.16
#